data_939be0e43146aa4996b71128ecede61d
#
_entry.id   939be0e43146aa4996b71128ecede61d
#
_cell.length_a   1.000
_cell.length_b   1.000
_cell.length_c   1.000
_cell.angle_alpha   90.00
_cell.angle_beta   90.00
_cell.angle_gamma   90.00
#
_symmetry.space_group_name_H-M   'P 1'
#
loop_
_entity.id
_entity.type
_entity.pdbx_description
1 polymer ?
#
loop_
_entity_poly.entity_id
_entity_poly.type
_entity_poly.pdbx_seq_one_letter_code
_entity_poly.pdbx_strand_id
1 'polypeptide(L)'
;MSLAARLTHVRWIAGGTGAGKSTVARVLARRFDAVVYDGDRAERDWLPRCAPEKHPHLHAGIGLSKAERAARSPEEMFDGMASRHGETIGFVVEDLLAMPNHRPILVDWFGNTPRDIAPLLTWPEQAVFLLPAKEFREQVLGARFSDPARARANWGNVDGLPNRLGRDALWDAEVRRQAAETGLPVVDVDGTRDPDAIAADLATRYRL
;
A
#
# COMPACT_ATOMS: atom_id res chain seq x y z
N MET A 1 -9.04 25.22 -8.50
CA MET A 1 -8.98 23.84 -9.02
C MET A 1 -8.95 22.91 -7.83
N SER A 2 -9.83 21.89 -7.77
CA SER A 2 -9.89 20.92 -6.65
C SER A 2 -8.62 20.08 -6.57
N LEU A 3 -8.36 19.46 -5.40
CA LEU A 3 -7.21 18.57 -5.22
C LEU A 3 -7.28 17.36 -6.17
N ALA A 4 -8.45 16.75 -6.33
CA ALA A 4 -8.67 15.67 -7.31
C ALA A 4 -8.30 16.10 -8.74
N ALA A 5 -8.68 17.32 -9.15
CA ALA A 5 -8.32 17.85 -10.48
C ALA A 5 -6.80 18.05 -10.66
N ARG A 6 -6.06 18.33 -9.59
CA ARG A 6 -4.59 18.43 -9.62
C ARG A 6 -3.90 17.07 -9.71
N LEU A 7 -4.57 16.00 -9.27
CA LEU A 7 -4.06 14.62 -9.22
C LEU A 7 -4.62 13.72 -10.33
N THR A 8 -5.20 14.29 -11.39
CA THR A 8 -5.76 13.51 -12.52
C THR A 8 -4.76 12.63 -13.25
N HIS A 9 -3.48 12.96 -13.19
CA HIS A 9 -2.37 12.17 -13.76
C HIS A 9 -1.89 11.04 -12.85
N VAL A 10 -2.41 10.93 -11.62
CA VAL A 10 -2.03 9.91 -10.64
C VAL A 10 -2.93 8.67 -10.79
N ARG A 11 -2.36 7.48 -10.64
CA ARG A 11 -3.04 6.17 -10.59
C ARG A 11 -2.62 5.46 -9.32
N TRP A 12 -3.57 4.91 -8.60
CA TRP A 12 -3.32 4.33 -7.27
C TRP A 12 -3.38 2.81 -7.33
N ILE A 13 -2.27 2.15 -6.99
CA ILE A 13 -2.18 0.71 -6.82
C ILE A 13 -1.95 0.47 -5.32
N ALA A 14 -3.01 0.12 -4.61
CA ALA A 14 -2.98 -0.09 -3.17
C ALA A 14 -3.47 -1.50 -2.79
N GLY A 15 -3.67 -1.77 -1.52
CA GLY A 15 -4.21 -3.05 -1.02
C GLY A 15 -3.19 -3.90 -0.28
N GLY A 16 -3.38 -5.22 -0.28
CA GLY A 16 -2.70 -6.15 0.61
C GLY A 16 -1.22 -6.41 0.32
N THR A 17 -0.48 -6.77 1.34
CA THR A 17 0.91 -7.24 1.20
C THR A 17 0.95 -8.59 0.47
N GLY A 18 1.86 -8.74 -0.47
CA GLY A 18 2.00 -9.97 -1.26
C GLY A 18 1.11 -10.03 -2.52
N ALA A 19 0.25 -9.04 -2.76
CA ALA A 19 -0.64 -8.98 -3.92
C ALA A 19 0.06 -8.62 -5.26
N GLY A 20 1.38 -8.44 -5.29
CA GLY A 20 2.11 -8.16 -6.53
C GLY A 20 2.04 -6.71 -7.01
N LYS A 21 1.56 -5.75 -6.21
CA LYS A 21 1.45 -4.32 -6.54
C LYS A 21 2.69 -3.75 -7.23
N SER A 22 3.86 -3.90 -6.60
CA SER A 22 5.13 -3.37 -7.12
C SER A 22 5.56 -4.02 -8.44
N THR A 23 5.18 -5.28 -8.68
CA THR A 23 5.43 -5.96 -9.94
C THR A 23 4.55 -5.39 -11.04
N VAL A 24 3.26 -5.25 -10.77
CA VAL A 24 2.27 -4.65 -11.69
C VAL A 24 2.63 -3.20 -11.99
N ALA A 25 2.97 -2.40 -10.97
CA ALA A 25 3.40 -1.00 -11.15
C ALA A 25 4.60 -0.89 -12.09
N ARG A 26 5.61 -1.77 -11.94
CA ARG A 26 6.79 -1.79 -12.83
C ARG A 26 6.46 -2.19 -14.26
N VAL A 27 5.53 -3.13 -14.45
CA VAL A 27 5.05 -3.50 -15.80
C VAL A 27 4.39 -2.31 -16.47
N LEU A 28 3.45 -1.66 -15.79
CA LEU A 28 2.75 -0.47 -16.27
C LEU A 28 3.72 0.69 -16.57
N ALA A 29 4.66 0.96 -15.65
CA ALA A 29 5.63 2.03 -15.81
C ALA A 29 6.46 1.88 -17.08
N ARG A 30 6.95 0.65 -17.37
CA ARG A 30 7.71 0.38 -18.60
C ARG A 30 6.85 0.48 -19.86
N ARG A 31 5.58 0.07 -19.80
CA ARG A 31 4.68 0.03 -20.96
C ARG A 31 4.14 1.41 -21.35
N PHE A 32 3.92 2.29 -20.38
CA PHE A 32 3.24 3.57 -20.55
C PHE A 32 4.09 4.80 -20.16
N ASP A 33 5.40 4.64 -20.06
CA ASP A 33 6.35 5.70 -19.64
C ASP A 33 5.89 6.44 -18.38
N ALA A 34 5.34 5.68 -17.40
CA ALA A 34 4.87 6.24 -16.14
C ALA A 34 5.97 6.25 -15.08
N VAL A 35 5.86 7.17 -14.11
CA VAL A 35 6.74 7.23 -12.95
C VAL A 35 6.12 6.42 -11.82
N VAL A 36 6.93 5.61 -11.12
CA VAL A 36 6.47 4.90 -9.91
C VAL A 36 6.81 5.74 -8.67
N TYR A 37 5.80 6.08 -7.91
CA TYR A 37 5.95 6.59 -6.55
C TYR A 37 5.94 5.40 -5.60
N ASP A 38 7.10 5.09 -5.03
CA ASP A 38 7.31 3.99 -4.08
C ASP A 38 7.05 4.50 -2.66
N GLY A 39 5.88 4.18 -2.10
CA GLY A 39 5.48 4.64 -0.78
C GLY A 39 6.29 4.02 0.35
N ASP A 40 6.80 2.79 0.22
CA ASP A 40 7.66 2.16 1.23
C ASP A 40 9.00 2.90 1.37
N ARG A 41 9.48 3.49 0.27
CA ARG A 41 10.65 4.36 0.28
C ARG A 41 10.32 5.73 0.83
N ALA A 42 9.23 6.34 0.37
CA ALA A 42 8.81 7.68 0.75
C ALA A 42 8.50 7.80 2.26
N GLU A 43 7.95 6.74 2.88
CA GLU A 43 7.65 6.70 4.32
C GLU A 43 8.87 7.08 5.18
N ARG A 44 10.08 6.74 4.75
CA ARG A 44 11.31 7.10 5.48
C ARG A 44 11.56 8.60 5.51
N ASP A 45 11.14 9.31 4.46
CA ASP A 45 11.31 10.75 4.31
C ASP A 45 10.20 11.53 5.06
N TRP A 46 9.12 10.86 5.48
CA TRP A 46 8.07 11.46 6.29
C TRP A 46 8.43 11.55 7.77
N LEU A 47 9.26 10.62 8.29
CA LEU A 47 9.62 10.56 9.71
C LEU A 47 10.16 11.87 10.27
N PRO A 48 11.08 12.60 9.60
CA PRO A 48 11.54 13.91 10.05
C PRO A 48 10.46 15.02 10.02
N ARG A 49 9.39 14.81 9.24
CA ARG A 49 8.26 15.76 9.08
C ARG A 49 7.10 15.44 10.01
N CYS A 50 7.21 14.35 10.77
CA CYS A 50 6.18 13.86 11.66
C CYS A 50 6.06 14.78 12.89
N ALA A 51 4.83 15.20 13.20
CA ALA A 51 4.51 15.95 14.42
C ALA A 51 3.66 15.06 15.34
N PRO A 52 4.07 14.83 16.61
CA PRO A 52 3.36 13.92 17.53
C PRO A 52 1.87 14.21 17.68
N GLU A 53 1.51 15.50 17.66
CA GLU A 53 0.12 15.94 17.84
C GLU A 53 -0.77 15.64 16.65
N LYS A 54 -0.18 15.55 15.43
CA LYS A 54 -0.88 15.29 14.18
C LYS A 54 -0.76 13.84 13.71
N HIS A 55 0.33 13.19 14.09
CA HIS A 55 0.69 11.85 13.61
C HIS A 55 1.10 10.96 14.79
N PRO A 56 0.22 10.77 15.80
CA PRO A 56 0.57 10.05 17.04
C PRO A 56 0.97 8.59 16.79
N HIS A 57 0.30 7.89 15.89
CA HIS A 57 0.63 6.48 15.58
C HIS A 57 1.93 6.37 14.78
N LEU A 58 2.15 7.25 13.80
CA LEU A 58 3.40 7.30 13.05
C LEU A 58 4.58 7.62 13.99
N HIS A 59 4.41 8.61 14.86
CA HIS A 59 5.42 9.00 15.85
C HIS A 59 5.70 7.87 16.84
N ALA A 60 4.68 7.20 17.37
CA ALA A 60 4.84 6.06 18.27
C ALA A 60 5.61 4.91 17.62
N GLY A 61 5.42 4.70 16.30
CA GLY A 61 6.15 3.70 15.54
C GLY A 61 7.64 3.97 15.39
N ILE A 62 8.08 5.24 15.42
CA ILE A 62 9.50 5.62 15.25
C ILE A 62 10.36 5.05 16.38
N GLY A 63 9.87 5.10 17.62
CA GLY A 63 10.61 4.67 18.81
C GLY A 63 10.71 3.16 19.00
N LEU A 64 9.94 2.37 18.24
CA LEU A 64 9.90 0.92 18.40
C LEU A 64 11.02 0.23 17.63
N SER A 65 11.77 -0.62 18.33
CA SER A 65 12.65 -1.59 17.69
C SER A 65 11.84 -2.61 16.86
N LYS A 66 12.51 -3.29 15.93
CA LYS A 66 11.87 -4.37 15.16
C LYS A 66 11.38 -5.52 16.08
N ALA A 67 12.12 -5.82 17.14
CA ALA A 67 11.76 -6.85 18.10
C ALA A 67 10.49 -6.50 18.88
N GLU A 68 10.37 -5.25 19.35
CA GLU A 68 9.17 -4.75 20.02
C GLU A 68 7.95 -4.77 19.09
N ARG A 69 8.12 -4.37 17.83
CA ARG A 69 7.05 -4.49 16.83
C ARG A 69 6.63 -5.92 16.59
N ALA A 70 7.59 -6.84 16.47
CA ALA A 70 7.33 -8.26 16.22
C ALA A 70 6.71 -9.00 17.41
N ALA A 71 6.85 -8.47 18.63
CA ALA A 71 6.25 -9.03 19.86
C ALA A 71 4.76 -8.68 20.01
N ARG A 72 4.23 -7.73 19.22
CA ARG A 72 2.82 -7.29 19.28
C ARG A 72 1.90 -8.35 18.67
N SER A 73 0.66 -8.41 19.19
CA SER A 73 -0.40 -9.18 18.54
C SER A 73 -0.76 -8.63 17.17
N PRO A 74 -1.42 -9.40 16.31
CA PRO A 74 -1.95 -8.89 15.03
C PRO A 74 -2.82 -7.65 15.18
N GLU A 75 -3.68 -7.62 16.20
CA GLU A 75 -4.59 -6.51 16.50
C GLU A 75 -3.82 -5.27 16.93
N GLU A 76 -2.86 -5.39 17.85
CA GLU A 76 -2.00 -4.29 18.28
C GLU A 76 -1.17 -3.71 17.12
N MET A 77 -0.68 -4.59 16.22
CA MET A 77 0.00 -4.16 15.00
C MET A 77 -0.93 -3.38 14.08
N PHE A 78 -2.16 -3.89 13.89
CA PHE A 78 -3.17 -3.28 13.02
C PHE A 78 -3.64 -1.95 13.58
N ASP A 79 -3.94 -1.89 14.88
CA ASP A 79 -4.40 -0.67 15.55
C ASP A 79 -3.30 0.42 15.58
N GLY A 80 -2.04 0.02 15.65
CA GLY A 80 -0.91 0.94 15.59
C GLY A 80 -0.50 1.43 14.19
N MET A 81 -1.20 1.03 13.11
CA MET A 81 -0.87 1.48 11.76
C MET A 81 -1.32 2.92 11.52
N ALA A 82 -0.38 3.84 11.32
CA ALA A 82 -0.65 5.26 11.06
C ALA A 82 -1.60 5.48 9.86
N SER A 83 -1.47 4.64 8.82
CA SER A 83 -2.34 4.67 7.63
C SER A 83 -3.81 4.40 7.94
N ARG A 84 -4.11 3.55 8.93
CA ARG A 84 -5.47 3.26 9.37
C ARG A 84 -6.17 4.49 9.95
N HIS A 85 -5.39 5.41 10.50
CA HIS A 85 -5.84 6.65 11.15
C HIS A 85 -5.74 7.86 10.22
N GLY A 86 -5.42 7.68 8.93
CA GLY A 86 -5.32 8.77 7.96
C GLY A 86 -4.10 9.68 8.15
N GLU A 87 -3.13 9.28 8.99
CA GLU A 87 -1.97 10.13 9.31
C GLU A 87 -0.95 10.26 8.16
N THR A 88 -1.03 9.39 7.16
CA THR A 88 -0.01 9.28 6.11
C THR A 88 -0.41 9.90 4.78
N ILE A 89 -1.70 10.00 4.49
CA ILE A 89 -2.19 10.47 3.18
C ILE A 89 -1.76 11.91 2.87
N GLY A 90 -1.65 12.76 3.88
CA GLY A 90 -1.17 14.12 3.72
C GLY A 90 0.23 14.20 3.12
N PHE A 91 1.15 13.38 3.60
CA PHE A 91 2.52 13.28 3.07
C PHE A 91 2.54 12.79 1.63
N VAL A 92 1.77 11.75 1.31
CA VAL A 92 1.64 11.24 -0.06
C VAL A 92 1.15 12.32 -1.01
N VAL A 93 0.12 13.07 -0.63
CA VAL A 93 -0.42 14.16 -1.43
C VAL A 93 0.59 15.28 -1.64
N GLU A 94 1.28 15.70 -0.58
CA GLU A 94 2.33 16.73 -0.67
C GLU A 94 3.44 16.31 -1.63
N ASP A 95 3.92 15.08 -1.50
CA ASP A 95 4.97 14.53 -2.37
C ASP A 95 4.50 14.49 -3.83
N LEU A 96 3.29 13.98 -4.11
CA LEU A 96 2.73 13.90 -5.46
C LEU A 96 2.54 15.28 -6.10
N LEU A 97 2.15 16.28 -5.32
CA LEU A 97 2.00 17.66 -5.80
C LEU A 97 3.33 18.33 -6.11
N ALA A 98 4.43 17.87 -5.51
CA ALA A 98 5.79 18.34 -5.78
C ALA A 98 6.42 17.64 -7.00
N MET A 99 5.87 16.50 -7.45
CA MET A 99 6.39 15.79 -8.62
C MET A 99 5.95 16.42 -9.94
N PRO A 100 6.77 16.30 -11.01
CA PRO A 100 6.37 16.71 -12.36
C PRO A 100 5.14 15.91 -12.84
N ASN A 101 4.17 16.58 -13.46
CA ASN A 101 2.87 16.00 -13.85
C ASN A 101 2.71 15.75 -15.36
N HIS A 102 3.80 15.81 -16.13
CA HIS A 102 3.78 15.60 -17.59
C HIS A 102 3.73 14.11 -18.00
N ARG A 103 3.86 13.19 -17.05
CA ARG A 103 3.71 11.75 -17.21
C ARG A 103 2.76 11.19 -16.15
N PRO A 104 2.11 10.04 -16.39
CA PRO A 104 1.35 9.36 -15.37
C PRO A 104 2.24 8.98 -14.17
N ILE A 105 1.70 9.11 -12.96
CA ILE A 105 2.35 8.64 -11.72
C ILE A 105 1.57 7.44 -11.21
N LEU A 106 2.26 6.32 -10.99
CA LEU A 106 1.72 5.11 -10.38
C LEU A 106 2.11 5.08 -8.91
N VAL A 107 1.18 5.26 -8.02
CA VAL A 107 1.42 5.16 -6.57
C VAL A 107 1.36 3.70 -6.17
N ASP A 108 2.49 3.14 -5.77
CA ASP A 108 2.62 1.78 -5.25
C ASP A 108 2.84 1.85 -3.74
N TRP A 109 1.77 1.65 -2.97
CA TRP A 109 1.90 1.58 -1.53
C TRP A 109 0.71 0.88 -0.88
N PHE A 110 0.99 0.03 0.13
CA PHE A 110 -0.06 -0.70 0.84
C PHE A 110 -0.86 0.21 1.79
N GLY A 111 -0.23 1.27 2.34
CA GLY A 111 -0.82 2.12 3.36
C GLY A 111 -1.88 3.12 2.87
N ASN A 112 -2.21 3.12 1.58
CA ASN A 112 -3.30 3.94 1.05
C ASN A 112 -4.65 3.24 1.27
N THR A 113 -5.57 3.88 2.00
CA THR A 113 -6.91 3.34 2.26
C THR A 113 -7.92 3.85 1.24
N PRO A 114 -9.00 3.09 0.95
CA PRO A 114 -10.06 3.57 0.07
C PRO A 114 -10.69 4.89 0.53
N ARG A 115 -10.90 5.05 1.84
CA ARG A 115 -11.47 6.27 2.43
C ARG A 115 -10.60 7.50 2.18
N ASP A 116 -9.28 7.35 2.32
CA ASP A 116 -8.33 8.46 2.14
C ASP A 116 -8.17 8.84 0.67
N ILE A 117 -8.23 7.85 -0.24
CA ILE A 117 -8.04 8.06 -1.68
C ILE A 117 -9.31 8.57 -2.35
N ALA A 118 -10.50 8.10 -1.97
CA ALA A 118 -11.75 8.42 -2.65
C ALA A 118 -11.95 9.92 -2.93
N PRO A 119 -11.66 10.86 -1.98
CA PRO A 119 -11.80 12.29 -2.22
C PRO A 119 -10.79 12.86 -3.23
N LEU A 120 -9.73 12.11 -3.56
CA LEU A 120 -8.64 12.51 -4.43
C LEU A 120 -8.84 12.09 -5.89
N LEU A 121 -9.92 11.33 -6.17
CA LEU A 121 -10.19 10.75 -7.48
C LEU A 121 -11.13 11.63 -8.30
N THR A 122 -10.98 11.56 -9.62
CA THR A 122 -11.91 12.14 -10.59
C THR A 122 -12.80 11.07 -11.24
N TRP A 123 -12.43 9.79 -11.14
CA TRP A 123 -13.26 8.62 -11.48
C TRP A 123 -12.82 7.43 -10.61
N PRO A 124 -13.73 6.49 -10.29
CA PRO A 124 -13.46 5.41 -9.33
C PRO A 124 -12.28 4.51 -9.72
N GLU A 125 -12.16 4.14 -10.99
CA GLU A 125 -11.11 3.23 -11.48
C GLU A 125 -9.73 3.88 -11.56
N GLN A 126 -9.58 5.15 -11.18
CA GLN A 126 -8.27 5.80 -10.98
C GLN A 126 -7.50 5.17 -9.81
N ALA A 127 -8.20 4.45 -8.92
CA ALA A 127 -7.61 3.65 -7.85
C ALA A 127 -8.07 2.18 -7.96
N VAL A 128 -7.16 1.24 -7.72
CA VAL A 128 -7.46 -0.19 -7.64
C VAL A 128 -6.75 -0.79 -6.43
N PHE A 129 -7.48 -1.61 -5.67
CA PHE A 129 -6.97 -2.31 -4.50
C PHE A 129 -6.76 -3.79 -4.84
N LEU A 130 -5.50 -4.23 -4.86
CA LEU A 130 -5.14 -5.63 -5.06
C LEU A 130 -5.11 -6.33 -3.70
N LEU A 131 -5.97 -7.30 -3.49
CA LEU A 131 -6.04 -8.07 -2.25
C LEU A 131 -5.68 -9.54 -2.52
N PRO A 132 -4.65 -10.09 -1.87
CA PRO A 132 -4.24 -11.45 -2.10
C PRO A 132 -5.19 -12.43 -1.38
N ALA A 133 -5.48 -13.56 -2.01
CA ALA A 133 -6.06 -14.71 -1.31
C ALA A 133 -5.12 -15.16 -0.18
N LYS A 134 -5.69 -15.68 0.90
CA LYS A 134 -4.94 -16.09 2.10
C LYS A 134 -3.81 -17.05 1.75
N GLU A 135 -4.13 -18.11 1.06
CA GLU A 135 -3.21 -19.19 0.69
C GLU A 135 -2.10 -18.67 -0.23
N PHE A 136 -2.44 -17.82 -1.18
CA PHE A 136 -1.48 -17.18 -2.07
C PHE A 136 -0.51 -16.27 -1.30
N ARG A 137 -1.01 -15.47 -0.36
CA ARG A 137 -0.17 -14.64 0.51
C ARG A 137 0.79 -15.48 1.33
N GLU A 138 0.29 -16.51 2.00
CA GLU A 138 1.10 -17.42 2.84
C GLU A 138 2.23 -18.03 2.01
N GLN A 139 1.93 -18.52 0.81
CA GLN A 139 2.93 -19.05 -0.11
C GLN A 139 3.99 -18.01 -0.51
N VAL A 140 3.55 -16.83 -0.95
CA VAL A 140 4.46 -15.75 -1.42
C VAL A 140 5.35 -15.23 -0.29
N LEU A 141 4.77 -14.99 0.89
CA LEU A 141 5.54 -14.48 2.03
C LEU A 141 6.42 -15.59 2.64
N GLY A 142 5.93 -16.82 2.74
CA GLY A 142 6.72 -17.97 3.16
C GLY A 142 7.95 -18.17 2.28
N ALA A 143 7.79 -18.14 0.96
CA ALA A 143 8.92 -18.24 0.01
C ALA A 143 9.88 -17.04 0.12
N ARG A 144 9.36 -15.81 0.24
CA ARG A 144 10.17 -14.59 0.36
C ARG A 144 11.05 -14.56 1.59
N PHE A 145 10.57 -15.12 2.68
CA PHE A 145 11.19 -15.09 4.01
C PHE A 145 11.58 -16.47 4.53
N SER A 146 11.79 -17.42 3.63
CA SER A 146 12.33 -18.76 3.96
C SER A 146 13.74 -18.70 4.52
N ASP A 147 14.53 -17.67 4.17
CA ASP A 147 15.83 -17.39 4.77
C ASP A 147 15.67 -16.73 6.16
N PRO A 148 16.15 -17.37 7.26
CA PRO A 148 16.06 -16.82 8.61
C PRO A 148 16.75 -15.46 8.78
N ALA A 149 17.84 -15.19 8.07
CA ALA A 149 18.54 -13.91 8.13
C ALA A 149 17.66 -12.80 7.54
N ARG A 150 17.00 -13.08 6.43
CA ARG A 150 16.07 -12.15 5.78
C ARG A 150 14.82 -11.91 6.64
N ALA A 151 14.30 -12.95 7.29
CA ALA A 151 13.16 -12.84 8.21
C ALA A 151 13.52 -11.93 9.40
N ARG A 152 14.66 -12.15 10.06
CA ARG A 152 15.14 -11.28 11.16
C ARG A 152 15.37 -9.83 10.70
N ALA A 153 15.95 -9.63 9.53
CA ALA A 153 16.19 -8.31 8.99
C ALA A 153 14.90 -7.50 8.75
N ASN A 154 13.80 -8.17 8.40
CA ASN A 154 12.52 -7.52 8.11
C ASN A 154 11.60 -7.43 9.33
N TRP A 155 11.55 -8.46 10.18
CA TRP A 155 10.53 -8.59 11.25
C TRP A 155 11.10 -8.56 12.65
N GLY A 156 12.42 -8.58 12.81
CA GLY A 156 13.06 -8.61 14.12
C GLY A 156 13.21 -10.00 14.74
N ASN A 157 12.46 -11.00 14.28
CA ASN A 157 12.59 -12.40 14.67
C ASN A 157 12.27 -13.34 13.50
N VAL A 158 12.52 -14.64 13.66
CA VAL A 158 12.20 -15.67 12.64
C VAL A 158 10.75 -16.13 12.70
N ASP A 159 10.08 -15.92 13.83
CA ASP A 159 8.74 -16.42 14.12
C ASP A 159 7.65 -15.34 13.95
N GLY A 160 8.01 -14.15 13.46
CA GLY A 160 7.10 -13.01 13.30
C GLY A 160 6.09 -13.14 12.15
N LEU A 161 6.24 -14.15 11.28
CA LEU A 161 5.35 -14.33 10.14
C LEU A 161 3.88 -14.52 10.52
N PRO A 162 3.50 -15.37 11.49
CA PRO A 162 2.10 -15.55 11.84
C PRO A 162 1.41 -14.26 12.29
N ASN A 163 2.04 -13.48 13.15
CA ASN A 163 1.49 -12.20 13.61
C ASN A 163 1.38 -11.19 12.46
N ARG A 164 2.38 -11.18 11.55
CA ARG A 164 2.32 -10.36 10.34
C ARG A 164 1.18 -10.76 9.42
N LEU A 165 0.97 -12.05 9.20
CA LEU A 165 -0.14 -12.58 8.40
C LEU A 165 -1.49 -12.23 9.03
N GLY A 166 -1.61 -12.34 10.35
CA GLY A 166 -2.80 -11.92 11.09
C GLY A 166 -3.11 -10.43 10.92
N ARG A 167 -2.10 -9.56 11.12
CA ARG A 167 -2.22 -8.12 10.87
C ARG A 167 -2.62 -7.82 9.42
N ASP A 168 -2.01 -8.49 8.45
CA ASP A 168 -2.31 -8.29 7.02
C ASP A 168 -3.72 -8.75 6.65
N ALA A 169 -4.26 -9.78 7.34
CA ALA A 169 -5.65 -10.21 7.16
C ALA A 169 -6.64 -9.15 7.69
N LEU A 170 -6.37 -8.54 8.84
CA LEU A 170 -7.17 -7.43 9.38
C LEU A 170 -7.13 -6.22 8.45
N TRP A 171 -5.96 -5.89 7.91
CA TRP A 171 -5.80 -4.82 6.93
C TRP A 171 -6.64 -5.06 5.67
N ASP A 172 -6.59 -6.25 5.09
CA ASP A 172 -7.36 -6.57 3.89
C ASP A 172 -8.88 -6.52 4.13
N ALA A 173 -9.33 -7.00 5.29
CA ALA A 173 -10.73 -6.92 5.67
C ALA A 173 -11.19 -5.45 5.75
N GLU A 174 -10.38 -4.58 6.36
CA GLU A 174 -10.67 -3.15 6.47
C GLU A 174 -10.65 -2.46 5.09
N VAL A 175 -9.65 -2.74 4.26
CA VAL A 175 -9.59 -2.20 2.89
C VAL A 175 -10.81 -2.64 2.08
N ARG A 176 -11.22 -3.91 2.17
CA ARG A 176 -12.39 -4.44 1.48
C ARG A 176 -13.67 -3.75 1.95
N ARG A 177 -13.84 -3.57 3.26
CA ARG A 177 -14.97 -2.87 3.85
C ARG A 177 -15.06 -1.42 3.35
N GLN A 178 -13.95 -0.67 3.42
CA GLN A 178 -13.90 0.72 2.95
C GLN A 178 -14.09 0.84 1.44
N ALA A 179 -13.56 -0.10 0.65
CA ALA A 179 -13.75 -0.13 -0.79
C ALA A 179 -15.23 -0.31 -1.17
N ALA A 180 -15.95 -1.20 -0.45
CA ALA A 180 -17.40 -1.36 -0.62
C ALA A 180 -18.18 -0.08 -0.28
N GLU A 181 -17.79 0.62 0.79
CA GLU A 181 -18.43 1.89 1.21
C GLU A 181 -18.18 3.03 0.23
N THR A 182 -16.99 3.07 -0.38
CA THR A 182 -16.60 4.15 -1.30
C THR A 182 -16.86 3.83 -2.77
N GLY A 183 -17.30 2.60 -3.09
CA GLY A 183 -17.51 2.14 -4.47
C GLY A 183 -16.23 1.96 -5.27
N LEU A 184 -15.07 1.79 -4.59
CA LEU A 184 -13.78 1.64 -5.27
C LEU A 184 -13.50 0.18 -5.62
N PRO A 185 -12.85 -0.09 -6.79
CA PRO A 185 -12.64 -1.45 -7.25
C PRO A 185 -11.59 -2.20 -6.44
N VAL A 186 -11.94 -3.45 -6.10
CA VAL A 186 -11.03 -4.46 -5.54
C VAL A 186 -10.79 -5.54 -6.60
N VAL A 187 -9.55 -6.00 -6.69
CA VAL A 187 -9.15 -7.15 -7.50
C VAL A 187 -8.54 -8.20 -6.58
N ASP A 188 -9.17 -9.36 -6.53
CA ASP A 188 -8.64 -10.51 -5.80
C ASP A 188 -7.49 -11.15 -6.59
N VAL A 189 -6.39 -11.43 -5.88
CA VAL A 189 -5.17 -12.02 -6.46
C VAL A 189 -4.91 -13.36 -5.78
N ASP A 190 -5.16 -14.42 -6.52
CA ASP A 190 -5.00 -15.82 -6.08
C ASP A 190 -3.83 -16.56 -6.74
N GLY A 191 -3.08 -15.86 -7.62
CA GLY A 191 -1.96 -16.42 -8.36
C GLY A 191 -2.34 -17.06 -9.70
N THR A 192 -3.62 -17.14 -10.05
CA THR A 192 -4.07 -17.69 -11.35
C THR A 192 -3.80 -16.76 -12.53
N ARG A 193 -3.77 -15.44 -12.27
CA ARG A 193 -3.42 -14.42 -13.26
C ARG A 193 -1.98 -13.97 -13.06
N ASP A 194 -1.23 -13.92 -14.14
CA ASP A 194 0.12 -13.35 -14.11
C ASP A 194 0.10 -11.81 -13.96
N PRO A 195 1.21 -11.20 -13.52
CA PRO A 195 1.28 -9.75 -13.36
C PRO A 195 1.05 -8.94 -14.63
N ASP A 196 1.40 -9.48 -15.81
CA ASP A 196 1.18 -8.82 -17.10
C ASP A 196 -0.31 -8.77 -17.48
N ALA A 197 -1.07 -9.84 -17.18
CA ALA A 197 -2.51 -9.87 -17.35
C ALA A 197 -3.23 -8.90 -16.42
N ILE A 198 -2.78 -8.80 -15.14
CA ILE A 198 -3.31 -7.82 -14.21
C ILE A 198 -2.97 -6.39 -14.68
N ALA A 199 -1.74 -6.15 -15.11
CA ALA A 199 -1.33 -4.84 -15.63
C ALA A 199 -2.13 -4.41 -16.87
N ALA A 200 -2.46 -5.35 -17.78
CA ALA A 200 -3.28 -5.06 -18.96
C ALA A 200 -4.71 -4.63 -18.58
N ASP A 201 -5.32 -5.32 -17.59
CA ASP A 201 -6.63 -4.92 -17.05
C ASP A 201 -6.57 -3.53 -16.39
N LEU A 202 -5.55 -3.28 -15.56
CA LEU A 202 -5.38 -1.99 -14.90
C LEU A 202 -5.09 -0.86 -15.91
N ALA A 203 -4.36 -1.11 -16.99
CA ALA A 203 -4.11 -0.09 -18.03
C ALA A 203 -5.43 0.41 -18.63
N THR A 204 -6.36 -0.51 -18.94
CA THR A 204 -7.70 -0.15 -19.43
C THR A 204 -8.48 0.69 -18.42
N ARG A 205 -8.51 0.29 -17.14
CA ARG A 205 -9.20 1.01 -16.06
C ARG A 205 -8.59 2.40 -15.84
N TYR A 206 -7.28 2.49 -15.88
CA TYR A 206 -6.50 3.71 -15.67
C TYR A 206 -6.51 4.65 -16.88
N ARG A 207 -7.04 4.22 -18.03
CA ARG A 207 -7.05 4.99 -19.28
C ARG A 207 -5.63 5.38 -19.71
N LEU A 208 -4.70 4.41 -19.62
CA LEU A 208 -3.31 4.55 -20.03
C LEU A 208 -3.11 4.17 -21.50
#